data_b61df1eeb5cd65c5065ccb4ba081f51b
#
_entry.id   b61df1eeb5cd65c5065ccb4ba081f51b
#
_cell.length_a   1.000
_cell.length_b   1.000
_cell.length_c   1.000
_cell.angle_alpha   90.00
_cell.angle_beta   90.00
_cell.angle_gamma   90.00
#
_symmetry.space_group_name_H-M   'P 1'
#
loop_
_entity.id
_entity.type
_entity.pdbx_description
1 polymer ?
#
loop_
_entity_poly.entity_id
_entity_poly.type
_entity_poly.pdbx_seq_one_letter_code
_entity_poly.pdbx_strand_id
1 'polypeptide(L)'
;MGVPHGGGEQPPASPGRAALEVSPLPGRCGIRARGEISETTRAHWEEALSRLAGQHTGVSYLELSDVAFVDVAGVTALAVTAMGLPVGRVVVEHPPPHLPRVLEMFWPSLPQIEVTPR
;
A
#
# COMPACT_ATOMS: atom_id res chain seq x y z
N MET A 1 21.88 -9.11 31.11
CA MET A 1 21.77 -8.84 30.61
C MET A 1 21.81 -8.53 30.15
N GLY A 2 21.70 -8.46 29.83
CA GLY A 2 21.52 -8.09 29.17
C GLY A 2 21.12 -7.67 28.67
N VAL A 3 20.70 -7.47 28.69
CA VAL A 3 20.12 -6.95 28.21
C VAL A 3 19.91 -6.94 27.85
N PRO A 4 19.60 -6.94 27.78
CA PRO A 4 19.18 -6.90 27.15
C PRO A 4 19.24 -6.66 26.64
N HIS A 5 19.15 -6.59 26.30
CA HIS A 5 19.03 -6.18 25.81
C HIS A 5 18.82 -6.21 25.40
N GLY A 6 18.52 -6.49 25.47
CA GLY A 6 18.04 -6.33 24.98
C GLY A 6 17.83 -6.09 24.55
N GLY A 7 17.53 -6.17 24.53
CA GLY A 7 17.09 -5.78 24.05
C GLY A 7 16.82 -5.38 23.55
N GLY A 8 16.63 -5.56 23.55
CA GLY A 8 16.22 -5.06 22.77
C GLY A 8 15.63 -4.05 22.47
N GLU A 9 15.66 -3.46 22.81
CA GLU A 9 15.12 -2.50 22.50
C GLU A 9 15.38 -2.06 21.30
N GLN A 10 14.70 -2.20 20.66
CA GLN A 10 14.73 -1.85 19.38
C GLN A 10 14.26 -0.53 19.15
N PRO A 11 14.95 0.30 18.66
CA PRO A 11 14.45 1.63 18.43
C PRO A 11 13.39 1.56 17.41
N PRO A 12 12.44 2.38 17.51
CA PRO A 12 11.36 2.33 16.62
C PRO A 12 11.85 2.52 15.22
N ALA A 13 12.26 3.52 14.75
CA ALA A 13 12.68 3.66 13.40
C ALA A 13 14.00 4.32 13.39
N SER A 14 14.96 3.75 12.75
CA SER A 14 16.20 4.46 12.63
C SER A 14 16.20 5.28 11.38
N PRO A 15 17.01 6.30 11.31
CA PRO A 15 17.15 7.06 10.09
C PRO A 15 17.52 6.12 8.95
N GLY A 16 16.86 6.23 7.84
CA GLY A 16 17.14 5.41 6.70
C GLY A 16 16.44 4.08 6.68
N ARG A 17 15.75 3.73 7.79
CA ARG A 17 15.02 2.50 7.81
C ARG A 17 13.61 2.74 7.27
N ALA A 18 13.16 1.87 6.36
CA ALA A 18 11.84 1.99 5.80
C ALA A 18 10.77 1.74 6.84
N ALA A 19 9.69 2.47 6.76
CA ALA A 19 8.56 2.31 7.65
C ALA A 19 7.30 2.53 6.85
N LEU A 20 6.21 1.92 7.30
CA LEU A 20 4.92 2.06 6.65
C LEU A 20 3.85 2.11 7.72
N GLU A 21 3.00 3.13 7.64
CA GLU A 21 1.83 3.26 8.50
C GLU A 21 0.59 3.20 7.64
N VAL A 22 -0.41 2.49 8.11
CA VAL A 22 -1.66 2.34 7.38
C VAL A 22 -2.79 2.64 8.35
N SER A 23 -3.74 3.44 7.91
CA SER A 23 -4.91 3.77 8.73
C SER A 23 -6.15 3.81 7.84
N PRO A 24 -7.34 3.58 8.43
CA PRO A 24 -8.57 3.65 7.64
C PRO A 24 -8.88 5.09 7.26
N LEU A 25 -9.52 5.24 6.11
CA LEU A 25 -9.98 6.55 5.67
C LEU A 25 -11.30 6.88 6.36
N PRO A 26 -11.45 8.10 6.86
CA PRO A 26 -12.73 8.49 7.44
C PRO A 26 -13.76 8.68 6.33
N GLY A 27 -14.95 8.18 6.56
CA GLY A 27 -16.09 8.43 5.68
C GLY A 27 -16.09 7.67 4.37
N ARG A 28 -15.08 6.81 4.11
CA ARG A 28 -15.02 6.04 2.88
C ARG A 28 -14.42 4.67 3.17
N CYS A 29 -14.79 3.70 2.34
CA CYS A 29 -14.16 2.41 2.40
C CYS A 29 -12.78 2.52 1.79
N GLY A 30 -11.76 2.41 2.60
CA GLY A 30 -10.41 2.51 2.08
C GLY A 30 -9.39 2.75 3.17
N ILE A 31 -8.15 2.91 2.74
CA ILE A 31 -7.04 3.11 3.65
C ILE A 31 -6.15 4.23 3.14
N ARG A 32 -5.43 4.82 4.07
CA ARG A 32 -4.34 5.75 3.78
C ARG A 32 -3.06 5.09 4.22
N ALA A 33 -2.06 5.12 3.37
CA ALA A 33 -0.73 4.64 3.70
C ALA A 33 0.23 5.82 3.73
N ARG A 34 1.24 5.74 4.59
CA ARG A 34 2.28 6.75 4.62
C ARG A 34 3.61 6.08 4.89
N GLY A 35 4.64 6.55 4.22
CA GLY A 35 5.98 6.01 4.37
C GLY A 35 6.49 5.42 3.09
N GLU A 36 7.01 4.20 3.16
CA GLU A 36 7.60 3.54 2.01
C GLU A 36 7.08 2.13 1.89
N ILE A 37 6.85 1.69 0.67
CA ILE A 37 6.42 0.33 0.38
C ILE A 37 7.60 -0.33 -0.32
N SER A 38 8.29 -1.19 0.42
CA SER A 38 9.52 -1.81 -0.04
C SER A 38 9.60 -3.21 0.54
N GLU A 39 10.73 -3.85 0.34
CA GLU A 39 10.90 -5.20 0.82
C GLU A 39 10.70 -5.32 2.32
N THR A 40 11.20 -4.34 3.09
CA THR A 40 11.09 -4.41 4.55
C THR A 40 9.68 -4.15 5.05
N THR A 41 8.83 -3.51 4.27
CA THR A 41 7.45 -3.23 4.69
C THR A 41 6.44 -4.07 3.94
N ARG A 42 6.90 -5.02 3.11
CA ARG A 42 6.01 -5.76 2.23
C ARG A 42 4.92 -6.52 2.98
N ALA A 43 5.27 -7.20 4.06
CA ALA A 43 4.28 -7.97 4.80
C ALA A 43 3.18 -7.08 5.35
N HIS A 44 3.55 -5.90 5.85
CA HIS A 44 2.58 -4.95 6.36
C HIS A 44 1.68 -4.41 5.25
N TRP A 45 2.27 -4.14 4.08
CA TRP A 45 1.53 -3.68 2.92
C TRP A 45 0.54 -4.73 2.43
N GLU A 46 0.99 -5.98 2.34
CA GLU A 46 0.12 -7.06 1.90
C GLU A 46 -1.02 -7.31 2.87
N GLU A 47 -0.75 -7.21 4.15
CA GLU A 47 -1.80 -7.35 5.13
C GLU A 47 -2.83 -6.25 5.01
N ALA A 48 -2.38 -5.02 4.77
CA ALA A 48 -3.29 -3.91 4.59
C ALA A 48 -4.17 -4.11 3.37
N LEU A 49 -3.59 -4.59 2.28
CA LEU A 49 -4.36 -4.86 1.07
C LEU A 49 -5.37 -5.99 1.28
N SER A 50 -4.99 -7.01 2.04
CA SER A 50 -5.92 -8.09 2.38
C SER A 50 -7.12 -7.58 3.15
N ARG A 51 -6.89 -6.69 4.10
CA ARG A 51 -7.99 -6.10 4.84
C ARG A 51 -8.87 -5.25 3.96
N LEU A 52 -8.24 -4.49 3.07
CA LEU A 52 -8.99 -3.68 2.12
C LEU A 52 -9.91 -4.56 1.29
N ALA A 53 -9.37 -5.67 0.77
CA ALA A 53 -10.15 -6.59 -0.04
C ALA A 53 -11.29 -7.23 0.77
N GLY A 54 -11.04 -7.54 2.04
CA GLY A 54 -12.06 -8.13 2.89
C GLY A 54 -13.20 -7.20 3.23
N GLN A 55 -12.98 -5.89 3.16
CA GLN A 55 -14.01 -4.91 3.46
C GLN A 55 -14.60 -4.27 2.22
N HIS A 56 -14.13 -4.68 1.06
CA HIS A 56 -14.52 -4.08 -0.21
C HIS A 56 -15.96 -4.41 -0.54
N THR A 57 -16.73 -3.39 -0.95
CA THR A 57 -18.13 -3.60 -1.34
C THR A 57 -18.43 -3.15 -2.75
N GLY A 58 -17.55 -2.45 -3.40
CA GLY A 58 -17.76 -1.97 -4.77
C GLY A 58 -16.66 -1.05 -5.19
N VAL A 59 -16.37 -0.04 -4.37
CA VAL A 59 -15.27 0.87 -4.62
C VAL A 59 -14.51 1.03 -3.33
N SER A 60 -13.21 0.79 -3.39
CA SER A 60 -12.33 1.02 -2.27
C SER A 60 -11.32 2.09 -2.66
N TYR A 61 -10.89 2.88 -1.69
CA TYR A 61 -9.98 3.98 -1.93
C TYR A 61 -8.65 3.71 -1.28
N LEU A 62 -7.59 4.04 -1.99
CA LEU A 62 -6.23 3.87 -1.52
C LEU A 62 -5.53 5.21 -1.65
N GLU A 63 -5.32 5.89 -0.54
CA GLU A 63 -4.77 7.23 -0.52
C GLU A 63 -3.27 7.17 -0.25
N LEU A 64 -2.46 7.62 -1.19
CA LEU A 64 -1.01 7.43 -1.14
C LEU A 64 -0.23 8.74 -1.17
N SER A 65 -0.87 9.86 -0.85
CA SER A 65 -0.17 11.15 -0.96
C SER A 65 1.06 11.23 -0.04
N ASP A 66 1.09 10.46 1.03
CA ASP A 66 2.22 10.47 1.95
C ASP A 66 3.15 9.28 1.76
N VAL A 67 3.02 8.56 0.65
CA VAL A 67 3.93 7.47 0.30
C VAL A 67 5.02 8.03 -0.58
N ALA A 68 6.26 7.92 -0.11
CA ALA A 68 7.40 8.45 -0.85
C ALA A 68 7.88 7.50 -1.93
N PHE A 69 7.65 6.21 -1.75
CA PHE A 69 8.22 5.22 -2.66
C PHE A 69 7.42 3.93 -2.59
N VAL A 70 7.25 3.29 -3.74
CA VAL A 70 6.69 1.95 -3.82
C VAL A 70 7.52 1.17 -4.83
N ASP A 71 7.95 -0.04 -4.47
CA ASP A 71 8.72 -0.84 -5.39
C ASP A 71 7.80 -1.66 -6.30
N VAL A 72 8.39 -2.34 -7.28
CA VAL A 72 7.61 -3.11 -8.25
C VAL A 72 6.80 -4.20 -7.55
N ALA A 73 7.38 -4.84 -6.55
CA ALA A 73 6.65 -5.88 -5.82
C ALA A 73 5.45 -5.31 -5.08
N GLY A 74 5.56 -4.07 -4.59
CA GLY A 74 4.42 -3.42 -3.94
C GLY A 74 3.31 -3.12 -4.91
N VAL A 75 3.66 -2.68 -6.12
CA VAL A 75 2.66 -2.45 -7.16
C VAL A 75 2.03 -3.78 -7.57
N THR A 76 2.84 -4.83 -7.68
CA THR A 76 2.33 -6.16 -8.02
C THR A 76 1.31 -6.64 -6.99
N ALA A 77 1.60 -6.45 -5.71
CA ALA A 77 0.66 -6.86 -4.66
C ALA A 77 -0.67 -6.13 -4.81
N LEU A 78 -0.63 -4.84 -5.15
CA LEU A 78 -1.83 -4.07 -5.37
C LEU A 78 -2.61 -4.61 -6.57
N ALA A 79 -1.92 -4.86 -7.68
CA ALA A 79 -2.58 -5.36 -8.88
C ALA A 79 -3.22 -6.72 -8.65
N VAL A 80 -2.50 -7.62 -7.98
CA VAL A 80 -3.02 -8.96 -7.69
C VAL A 80 -4.24 -8.87 -6.80
N THR A 81 -4.19 -8.01 -5.77
CA THR A 81 -5.34 -7.81 -4.89
C THR A 81 -6.54 -7.32 -5.67
N ALA A 82 -6.33 -6.32 -6.52
CA ALA A 82 -7.44 -5.75 -7.29
C ALA A 82 -8.03 -6.77 -8.26
N MET A 83 -7.19 -7.57 -8.90
CA MET A 83 -7.67 -8.57 -9.83
C MET A 83 -8.50 -9.64 -9.13
N GLY A 84 -8.28 -9.84 -7.84
CA GLY A 84 -9.05 -10.83 -7.08
C GLY A 84 -10.36 -10.31 -6.53
N LEU A 85 -10.67 -9.02 -6.71
CA LEU A 85 -11.95 -8.50 -6.20
C LEU A 85 -13.11 -9.06 -7.01
N PRO A 86 -14.20 -9.44 -6.33
CA PRO A 86 -15.34 -10.01 -7.05
C PRO A 86 -16.08 -8.97 -7.88
N VAL A 87 -16.10 -7.72 -7.45
CA VAL A 87 -16.76 -6.65 -8.19
C VAL A 87 -16.02 -5.35 -7.95
N GLY A 88 -16.20 -4.39 -8.84
CA GLY A 88 -15.79 -3.03 -8.63
C GLY A 88 -14.29 -2.80 -8.82
N ARG A 89 -13.78 -1.84 -8.06
CA ARG A 89 -12.42 -1.40 -8.31
C ARG A 89 -11.81 -0.73 -7.10
N VAL A 90 -10.50 -0.54 -7.17
CA VAL A 90 -9.74 0.26 -6.21
C VAL A 90 -9.39 1.57 -6.89
N VAL A 91 -9.69 2.68 -6.22
CA VAL A 91 -9.33 4.01 -6.71
C VAL A 91 -8.07 4.43 -5.96
N VAL A 92 -6.98 4.60 -6.71
CA VAL A 92 -5.70 4.99 -6.14
C VAL A 92 -5.55 6.48 -6.27
N GLU A 93 -5.43 7.18 -5.15
CA GLU A 93 -5.35 8.63 -5.11
C GLU A 93 -3.94 9.07 -4.75
N HIS A 94 -3.42 10.02 -5.48
CA HIS A 94 -2.14 10.67 -5.24
C HIS A 94 -0.98 9.70 -5.12
N PRO A 95 -0.82 8.78 -6.07
CA PRO A 95 0.26 7.81 -5.97
C PRO A 95 1.61 8.43 -6.24
N PRO A 96 2.70 7.80 -5.78
CA PRO A 96 4.02 8.21 -6.22
C PRO A 96 4.12 8.07 -7.74
N PRO A 97 4.93 8.91 -8.39
CA PRO A 97 4.88 9.00 -9.86
C PRO A 97 5.13 7.70 -10.59
N HIS A 98 5.97 6.82 -10.09
CA HIS A 98 6.27 5.64 -10.87
C HIS A 98 5.25 4.51 -10.69
N LEU A 99 4.33 4.62 -9.71
CA LEU A 99 3.31 3.59 -9.56
C LEU A 99 2.43 3.48 -10.81
N PRO A 100 1.89 4.58 -11.34
CA PRO A 100 1.12 4.45 -12.58
C PRO A 100 1.93 3.91 -13.74
N ARG A 101 3.21 4.24 -13.80
CA ARG A 101 4.06 3.74 -14.88
C ARG A 101 4.25 2.24 -14.80
N VAL A 102 4.48 1.71 -13.61
CA VAL A 102 4.64 0.28 -13.44
C VAL A 102 3.34 -0.44 -13.78
N LEU A 103 2.21 0.12 -13.33
CA LEU A 103 0.92 -0.47 -13.67
C LEU A 103 0.73 -0.52 -15.19
N GLU A 104 1.02 0.58 -15.86
CA GLU A 104 0.85 0.63 -17.30
C GLU A 104 1.75 -0.36 -18.01
N MET A 105 2.94 -0.57 -17.48
CA MET A 105 3.92 -1.43 -18.09
C MET A 105 3.54 -2.91 -17.99
N PHE A 106 3.03 -3.33 -16.84
CA PHE A 106 2.77 -4.74 -16.59
C PHE A 106 1.30 -5.12 -16.62
N TRP A 107 0.40 -4.18 -16.38
CA TRP A 107 -1.05 -4.43 -16.37
C TRP A 107 -1.77 -3.31 -17.10
N PRO A 108 -1.49 -3.13 -18.39
CA PRO A 108 -2.14 -2.04 -19.12
C PRO A 108 -3.65 -2.19 -19.12
N SER A 109 -4.34 -1.10 -18.82
CA SER A 109 -5.80 -1.05 -18.87
C SER A 109 -6.48 -2.00 -17.88
N LEU A 110 -5.87 -2.21 -16.72
CA LEU A 110 -6.48 -3.06 -15.69
C LEU A 110 -7.75 -2.37 -15.17
N PRO A 111 -8.94 -2.93 -15.40
CA PRO A 111 -10.17 -2.22 -15.06
C PRO A 111 -10.44 -2.15 -13.56
N GLN A 112 -9.82 -3.02 -12.77
CA GLN A 112 -10.03 -3.04 -11.33
C GLN A 112 -9.24 -1.96 -10.59
N ILE A 113 -8.40 -1.21 -11.29
CA ILE A 113 -7.65 -0.12 -10.68
C ILE A 113 -7.89 1.14 -11.48
N GLU A 114 -8.31 2.18 -10.76
CA GLU A 114 -8.44 3.52 -11.34
C GLU A 114 -7.46 4.42 -10.62
N VAL A 115 -6.58 5.09 -11.37
CA VAL A 115 -5.62 6.02 -10.79
C VAL A 115 -6.14 7.41 -11.04
N THR A 116 -6.41 8.17 -9.97
CA THR A 116 -6.91 9.52 -10.19
C THR A 116 -5.76 10.43 -10.55
N PRO A 117 -5.99 11.37 -11.44
CA PRO A 117 -4.98 12.38 -11.73
C PRO A 117 -4.74 13.25 -10.53
N ARG A 118 -3.56 13.82 -10.47
CA ARG A 118 -3.18 14.64 -9.36
C ARG A 118 -3.67 15.96 -9.47
#